data_192c89355a62509e5e3c9fdf973d4cd9
#
_entry.id   192c89355a62509e5e3c9fdf973d4cd9
#
_cell.length_a   1.000
_cell.length_b   1.000
_cell.length_c   1.000
_cell.angle_alpha   90.00
_cell.angle_beta   90.00
_cell.angle_gamma   90.00
#
_symmetry.space_group_name_H-M   'P 1'
#
loop_
_entity.id
_entity.type
_entity.pdbx_description
1 polymer ?
#
loop_
_entity_poly.entity_id
_entity_poly.type
_entity_poly.pdbx_seq_one_letter_code
_entity_poly.pdbx_strand_id
1 'polypeptide(L)'
;MIAQPAVYGNDCHVNYGETKSGYCTFGDKTSSTTIVLFGDSHAAQWFPALEQLAKEKGFKLVSLTKSACPAVDAPRPDQGAFKNVRCEKWRENSIARIQEIHPAAVITSNFQYFTPRAGYSDREKWWSDGQKKLLDSLKGSSDHLIYLSDTPRPLRDIPSCLASEDSTRCNSTEKSSVSVIKGFQVIDPTPWLCTSSCPAIIDSLVAYRDASHISVAMARHLLPELEVALTKNGLFA
;
A
#
# COMPACT_ATOMS: atom_id res chain seq x y z
N MET A 1 15.49 14.60 8.46
CA MET A 1 14.75 13.30 8.46
C MET A 1 13.48 13.51 7.65
N ILE A 2 13.22 12.70 6.62
CA ILE A 2 11.99 12.82 5.82
C ILE A 2 10.82 12.24 6.61
N ALA A 3 9.68 12.95 6.61
CA ALA A 3 8.50 12.59 7.41
C ALA A 3 7.94 11.20 7.03
N GLN A 4 7.48 10.47 8.04
CA GLN A 4 6.71 9.25 7.88
C GLN A 4 5.20 9.54 7.94
N PRO A 5 4.33 8.70 7.33
CA PRO A 5 2.88 8.78 7.52
C PRO A 5 2.48 8.76 8.99
N ALA A 6 1.44 9.52 9.36
CA ALA A 6 1.00 9.66 10.75
C ALA A 6 0.63 8.32 11.43
N VAL A 7 0.23 7.32 10.66
CA VAL A 7 -0.09 5.97 11.17
C VAL A 7 1.07 5.27 11.88
N TYR A 8 2.31 5.69 11.63
CA TYR A 8 3.49 5.15 12.33
C TYR A 8 3.63 5.69 13.75
N GLY A 9 3.16 6.91 14.01
CA GLY A 9 3.29 7.59 15.30
C GLY A 9 2.10 7.40 16.23
N ASN A 10 1.00 6.77 15.77
CA ASN A 10 -0.23 6.59 16.53
C ASN A 10 -0.67 5.11 16.63
N ASP A 11 0.27 4.19 16.48
CA ASP A 11 0.10 2.73 16.57
C ASP A 11 -0.91 2.14 15.57
N CYS A 12 -1.22 2.87 14.50
CA CYS A 12 -2.13 2.39 13.45
C CYS A 12 -1.42 1.66 12.31
N HIS A 13 -0.09 1.81 12.20
CA HIS A 13 0.75 0.90 11.44
C HIS A 13 1.43 -0.06 12.40
N VAL A 14 0.87 -1.26 12.56
CA VAL A 14 1.34 -2.20 13.58
C VAL A 14 2.69 -2.82 13.25
N ASN A 15 3.48 -3.07 14.27
CA ASN A 15 4.82 -3.64 14.16
C ASN A 15 4.81 -5.16 13.95
N TYR A 16 6.00 -5.76 13.87
CA TYR A 16 6.17 -7.20 13.61
C TYR A 16 5.51 -8.10 14.66
N GLY A 17 5.43 -7.64 15.91
CA GLY A 17 4.92 -8.42 17.06
C GLY A 17 3.41 -8.56 17.08
N GLU A 18 2.69 -7.52 16.71
CA GLU A 18 1.26 -7.42 16.84
C GLU A 18 0.53 -8.26 15.80
N THR A 19 -0.59 -8.83 16.21
CA THR A 19 -1.47 -9.63 15.36
C THR A 19 -2.86 -9.02 15.17
N LYS A 20 -3.10 -7.83 15.74
CA LYS A 20 -4.35 -7.08 15.61
C LYS A 20 -4.05 -5.61 15.42
N SER A 21 -4.76 -4.96 14.50
CA SER A 21 -4.78 -3.50 14.38
C SER A 21 -5.78 -2.90 15.36
N GLY A 22 -5.45 -1.71 15.90
CA GLY A 22 -6.37 -0.92 16.70
C GLY A 22 -7.57 -0.40 15.88
N TYR A 23 -8.42 0.43 16.48
CA TYR A 23 -9.59 0.98 15.76
C TYR A 23 -9.25 1.86 14.57
N CYS A 24 -8.16 2.59 14.58
CA CYS A 24 -7.49 3.27 13.46
C CYS A 24 -8.43 3.86 12.39
N THR A 25 -9.36 4.69 12.84
CA THR A 25 -10.39 5.31 11.99
C THR A 25 -10.12 6.80 11.83
N PHE A 26 -10.15 7.28 10.57
CA PHE A 26 -9.76 8.62 10.15
C PHE A 26 -10.81 9.22 9.20
N GLY A 27 -10.61 10.48 8.77
CA GLY A 27 -11.57 11.19 7.92
C GLY A 27 -12.83 11.55 8.69
N ASP A 28 -13.98 11.48 8.04
CA ASP A 28 -15.29 11.68 8.69
C ASP A 28 -15.71 10.41 9.45
N LYS A 29 -15.46 10.38 10.75
CA LYS A 29 -15.76 9.22 11.62
C LYS A 29 -17.27 8.96 11.77
N THR A 30 -18.12 9.89 11.39
CA THR A 30 -19.57 9.78 11.45
C THR A 30 -20.20 9.28 10.16
N SER A 31 -19.42 9.27 9.07
CA SER A 31 -19.87 8.82 7.76
C SER A 31 -20.36 7.36 7.79
N SER A 32 -21.44 7.08 7.06
CA SER A 32 -21.88 5.71 6.78
C SER A 32 -21.01 5.01 5.75
N THR A 33 -20.33 5.78 4.87
CA THR A 33 -19.43 5.24 3.86
C THR A 33 -18.07 4.95 4.48
N THR A 34 -17.64 3.70 4.47
CA THR A 34 -16.33 3.29 4.97
C THR A 34 -15.46 2.76 3.84
N ILE A 35 -14.21 3.22 3.79
CA ILE A 35 -13.16 2.69 2.91
C ILE A 35 -12.06 2.13 3.79
N VAL A 36 -11.56 0.94 3.45
CA VAL A 36 -10.45 0.28 4.18
C VAL A 36 -9.18 0.34 3.36
N LEU A 37 -8.09 0.82 3.96
CA LEU A 37 -6.73 0.68 3.45
C LEU A 37 -6.09 -0.56 4.09
N PHE A 38 -5.72 -1.56 3.28
CA PHE A 38 -5.24 -2.85 3.77
C PHE A 38 -3.93 -3.28 3.12
N GLY A 39 -2.91 -3.58 3.91
CA GLY A 39 -1.63 -4.08 3.41
C GLY A 39 -0.44 -3.81 4.32
N ASP A 40 0.74 -3.73 3.71
CA ASP A 40 1.98 -3.48 4.45
C ASP A 40 2.36 -1.98 4.49
N SER A 41 3.64 -1.68 4.63
CA SER A 41 4.15 -0.30 4.63
C SER A 41 3.94 0.41 3.28
N HIS A 42 3.77 -0.35 2.17
CA HIS A 42 3.44 0.20 0.86
C HIS A 42 1.95 0.56 0.72
N ALA A 43 1.07 -0.03 1.53
CA ALA A 43 -0.27 0.53 1.75
C ALA A 43 -0.19 1.80 2.62
N ALA A 44 0.56 1.74 3.74
CA ALA A 44 0.69 2.87 4.65
C ALA A 44 1.28 4.13 3.99
N GLN A 45 2.09 4.03 2.94
CA GLN A 45 2.63 5.18 2.22
C GLN A 45 1.53 6.02 1.54
N TRP A 46 0.38 5.41 1.18
CA TRP A 46 -0.77 6.09 0.58
C TRP A 46 -1.72 6.72 1.60
N PHE A 47 -1.52 6.41 2.89
CA PHE A 47 -2.35 6.94 3.97
C PHE A 47 -2.46 8.48 3.95
N PRO A 48 -1.38 9.28 3.73
CA PRO A 48 -1.49 10.74 3.74
C PRO A 48 -2.43 11.31 2.67
N ALA A 49 -2.46 10.71 1.48
CA ALA A 49 -3.39 11.07 0.41
C ALA A 49 -4.82 10.63 0.73
N LEU A 50 -4.99 9.37 1.15
CA LEU A 50 -6.31 8.83 1.47
C LEU A 50 -6.94 9.49 2.70
N GLU A 51 -6.17 9.87 3.71
CA GLU A 51 -6.67 10.62 4.87
C GLU A 51 -7.17 12.01 4.46
N GLN A 52 -6.44 12.69 3.58
CA GLN A 52 -6.86 13.98 3.06
C GLN A 52 -8.13 13.83 2.23
N LEU A 53 -8.17 12.88 1.31
CA LEU A 53 -9.34 12.57 0.49
C LEU A 53 -10.56 12.20 1.34
N ALA A 54 -10.35 11.46 2.43
CA ALA A 54 -11.42 11.09 3.36
C ALA A 54 -12.06 12.32 4.02
N LYS A 55 -11.27 13.35 4.34
CA LYS A 55 -11.77 14.61 4.89
C LYS A 55 -12.51 15.44 3.83
N GLU A 56 -11.98 15.46 2.60
CA GLU A 56 -12.54 16.24 1.49
C GLU A 56 -13.86 15.64 0.97
N LYS A 57 -13.95 14.32 0.88
CA LYS A 57 -15.12 13.59 0.37
C LYS A 57 -16.11 13.13 1.45
N GLY A 58 -15.77 13.29 2.72
CA GLY A 58 -16.67 12.93 3.81
C GLY A 58 -16.88 11.43 3.98
N PHE A 59 -15.84 10.61 3.88
CA PHE A 59 -15.90 9.17 4.19
C PHE A 59 -15.04 8.79 5.39
N LYS A 60 -15.36 7.64 5.96
CA LYS A 60 -14.58 7.01 7.04
C LYS A 60 -13.46 6.17 6.44
N LEU A 61 -12.21 6.49 6.78
CA LEU A 61 -11.05 5.70 6.40
C LEU A 61 -10.62 4.80 7.57
N VAL A 62 -10.59 3.50 7.37
CA VAL A 62 -10.03 2.53 8.32
C VAL A 62 -8.68 2.05 7.80
N SER A 63 -7.61 2.20 8.61
CA SER A 63 -6.27 1.73 8.26
C SER A 63 -5.97 0.39 8.92
N LEU A 64 -5.74 -0.63 8.12
CA LEU A 64 -5.29 -1.96 8.53
C LEU A 64 -3.93 -2.22 7.88
N THR A 65 -2.87 -1.69 8.48
CA THR A 65 -1.53 -1.79 7.91
C THR A 65 -0.52 -2.35 8.91
N LYS A 66 0.43 -3.18 8.40
CA LYS A 66 1.44 -3.85 9.22
C LYS A 66 2.79 -3.89 8.55
N SER A 67 3.86 -3.63 9.34
CA SER A 67 5.24 -3.70 8.87
C SER A 67 5.56 -5.03 8.19
N ALA A 68 6.00 -4.95 6.92
CA ALA A 68 6.45 -6.06 6.08
C ALA A 68 5.47 -7.24 5.97
N CYS A 69 4.17 -7.01 6.18
CA CYS A 69 3.12 -8.02 6.10
C CYS A 69 2.10 -7.65 5.02
N PRO A 70 2.23 -8.17 3.80
CA PRO A 70 1.30 -7.86 2.72
C PRO A 70 -0.10 -8.39 3.01
N ALA A 71 -1.13 -7.71 2.45
CA ALA A 71 -2.49 -8.23 2.41
C ALA A 71 -2.55 -9.52 1.59
N VAL A 72 -1.75 -9.62 0.55
CA VAL A 72 -1.58 -10.82 -0.28
C VAL A 72 -1.08 -11.98 0.58
N ASP A 73 -1.79 -13.13 0.53
CA ASP A 73 -1.41 -14.33 1.31
C ASP A 73 -0.26 -15.08 0.63
N ALA A 74 0.90 -14.45 0.63
CA ALA A 74 2.13 -14.94 0.05
C ALA A 74 3.14 -15.25 1.16
N PRO A 75 3.25 -16.52 1.62
CA PRO A 75 4.11 -16.91 2.74
C PRO A 75 5.58 -16.58 2.48
N ARG A 76 6.24 -15.99 3.48
CA ARG A 76 7.63 -15.53 3.45
C ARG A 76 8.47 -16.28 4.47
N PRO A 77 9.82 -16.34 4.30
CA PRO A 77 10.69 -16.84 5.35
C PRO A 77 10.66 -15.93 6.57
N ASP A 78 10.82 -16.51 7.74
CA ASP A 78 11.09 -15.74 8.96
C ASP A 78 12.42 -15.00 8.81
N GLN A 79 12.45 -13.71 9.19
CA GLN A 79 13.65 -12.88 9.09
C GLN A 79 13.66 -11.83 10.22
N GLY A 80 14.68 -11.90 11.07
CA GLY A 80 14.78 -10.98 12.20
C GLY A 80 13.51 -10.97 13.06
N ALA A 81 12.96 -9.78 13.27
CA ALA A 81 11.71 -9.59 14.02
C ALA A 81 10.46 -10.06 13.26
N PHE A 82 10.52 -10.18 11.93
CA PHE A 82 9.41 -10.67 11.13
C PHE A 82 9.21 -12.18 11.36
N LYS A 83 7.99 -12.57 11.70
CA LYS A 83 7.54 -13.96 11.80
C LYS A 83 6.30 -14.18 10.95
N ASN A 84 6.38 -15.11 10.00
CA ASN A 84 5.31 -15.37 9.04
C ASN A 84 3.99 -15.71 9.75
N VAL A 85 4.02 -16.52 10.79
CA VAL A 85 2.83 -16.89 11.58
C VAL A 85 2.13 -15.68 12.20
N ARG A 86 2.87 -14.64 12.59
CA ARG A 86 2.27 -13.39 13.12
C ARG A 86 1.66 -12.53 12.01
N CYS A 87 2.27 -12.54 10.83
CA CYS A 87 1.71 -11.90 9.65
C CYS A 87 0.41 -12.60 9.22
N GLU A 88 0.40 -13.93 9.13
CA GLU A 88 -0.79 -14.72 8.82
C GLU A 88 -1.93 -14.41 9.80
N LYS A 89 -1.64 -14.43 11.11
CA LYS A 89 -2.64 -14.14 12.14
C LYS A 89 -3.18 -12.72 12.08
N TRP A 90 -2.32 -11.74 11.79
CA TRP A 90 -2.77 -10.36 11.59
C TRP A 90 -3.67 -10.24 10.35
N ARG A 91 -3.33 -10.92 9.25
CA ARG A 91 -4.13 -10.92 8.02
C ARG A 91 -5.50 -11.53 8.27
N GLU A 92 -5.58 -12.69 8.94
CA GLU A 92 -6.84 -13.31 9.35
C GLU A 92 -7.72 -12.36 10.16
N ASN A 93 -7.17 -11.73 11.20
CA ASN A 93 -7.90 -10.78 12.04
C ASN A 93 -8.35 -9.53 11.26
N SER A 94 -7.53 -9.07 10.31
CA SER A 94 -7.87 -7.93 9.46
C SER A 94 -8.97 -8.25 8.46
N ILE A 95 -8.93 -9.43 7.84
CA ILE A 95 -9.98 -9.91 6.93
C ILE A 95 -11.30 -10.08 7.68
N ALA A 96 -11.29 -10.72 8.85
CA ALA A 96 -12.49 -10.85 9.68
C ALA A 96 -13.11 -9.47 9.99
N ARG A 97 -12.28 -8.49 10.34
CA ARG A 97 -12.76 -7.13 10.57
C ARG A 97 -13.31 -6.44 9.32
N ILE A 98 -12.72 -6.66 8.15
CA ILE A 98 -13.24 -6.15 6.87
C ILE A 98 -14.62 -6.76 6.60
N GLN A 99 -14.78 -8.06 6.83
CA GLN A 99 -16.05 -8.77 6.69
C GLN A 99 -17.13 -8.25 7.66
N GLU A 100 -16.76 -7.86 8.88
CA GLU A 100 -17.69 -7.23 9.84
C GLU A 100 -18.08 -5.79 9.44
N ILE A 101 -17.14 -5.01 8.90
CA ILE A 101 -17.36 -3.63 8.50
C ILE A 101 -18.24 -3.52 7.25
N HIS A 102 -18.14 -4.46 6.31
CA HIS A 102 -18.76 -4.36 4.98
C HIS A 102 -18.49 -3.00 4.32
N PRO A 103 -17.21 -2.64 4.09
CA PRO A 103 -16.88 -1.32 3.57
C PRO A 103 -17.33 -1.16 2.11
N ALA A 104 -17.59 0.07 1.68
CA ALA A 104 -17.82 0.39 0.29
C ALA A 104 -16.63 0.01 -0.60
N ALA A 105 -15.40 0.16 -0.08
CA ALA A 105 -14.21 -0.28 -0.80
C ALA A 105 -13.12 -0.83 0.13
N VAL A 106 -12.37 -1.81 -0.37
CA VAL A 106 -11.06 -2.20 0.18
C VAL A 106 -9.99 -1.82 -0.84
N ILE A 107 -9.11 -0.91 -0.45
CA ILE A 107 -7.92 -0.54 -1.23
C ILE A 107 -6.75 -1.32 -0.64
N THR A 108 -6.19 -2.25 -1.42
CA THR A 108 -5.00 -3.00 -1.02
C THR A 108 -3.78 -2.54 -1.80
N SER A 109 -2.65 -2.37 -1.11
CA SER A 109 -1.35 -2.12 -1.72
C SER A 109 -0.27 -2.86 -0.94
N ASN A 110 0.76 -3.34 -1.64
CA ASN A 110 1.72 -4.27 -1.04
C ASN A 110 3.08 -4.11 -1.69
N PHE A 111 4.14 -4.22 -0.88
CA PHE A 111 5.49 -4.37 -1.40
C PHE A 111 5.62 -5.67 -2.19
N GLN A 112 5.93 -5.56 -3.46
CA GLN A 112 5.94 -6.71 -4.37
C GLN A 112 7.29 -7.44 -4.47
N TYR A 113 8.36 -6.89 -3.91
CA TYR A 113 9.72 -7.44 -4.05
C TYR A 113 10.11 -8.42 -2.94
N PHE A 114 9.15 -8.94 -2.21
CA PHE A 114 9.40 -9.97 -1.20
C PHE A 114 9.94 -11.28 -1.80
N THR A 115 10.74 -11.97 -1.00
CA THR A 115 11.26 -13.30 -1.36
C THR A 115 10.27 -14.39 -0.92
N PRO A 116 9.94 -15.34 -1.79
CA PRO A 116 9.11 -16.49 -1.43
C PRO A 116 9.77 -17.34 -0.34
N ARG A 117 8.94 -18.02 0.48
CA ARG A 117 9.41 -19.07 1.39
C ARG A 117 9.96 -20.26 0.58
N ALA A 118 10.87 -21.03 1.16
CA ALA A 118 11.40 -22.26 0.56
C ALA A 118 10.26 -23.19 0.08
N GLY A 119 10.42 -23.78 -1.09
CA GLY A 119 9.42 -24.61 -1.75
C GLY A 119 8.65 -23.90 -2.90
N TYR A 120 8.84 -22.61 -3.07
CA TYR A 120 8.29 -21.86 -4.21
C TYR A 120 9.42 -21.51 -5.18
N SER A 121 9.45 -22.15 -6.33
CA SER A 121 10.44 -21.90 -7.41
C SER A 121 9.99 -20.81 -8.37
N ASP A 122 8.68 -20.58 -8.50
CA ASP A 122 8.06 -19.57 -9.35
C ASP A 122 7.49 -18.44 -8.49
N ARG A 123 8.14 -17.29 -8.55
CA ARG A 123 7.78 -16.10 -7.77
C ARG A 123 6.46 -15.49 -8.24
N GLU A 124 6.20 -15.48 -9.55
CA GLU A 124 4.96 -14.92 -10.10
C GLU A 124 3.77 -15.76 -9.68
N LYS A 125 3.90 -17.09 -9.79
CA LYS A 125 2.87 -18.02 -9.34
C LYS A 125 2.63 -17.90 -7.85
N TRP A 126 3.69 -17.82 -7.02
CA TRP A 126 3.57 -17.65 -5.57
C TRP A 126 2.77 -16.39 -5.21
N TRP A 127 3.03 -15.27 -5.92
CA TRP A 127 2.34 -14.03 -5.67
C TRP A 127 0.90 -14.06 -6.17
N SER A 128 0.65 -14.59 -7.36
CA SER A 128 -0.71 -14.71 -7.93
C SER A 128 -1.60 -15.67 -7.13
N ASP A 129 -1.05 -16.77 -6.62
CA ASP A 129 -1.78 -17.67 -5.71
C ASP A 129 -2.18 -16.94 -4.42
N GLY A 130 -1.29 -16.09 -3.89
CA GLY A 130 -1.57 -15.26 -2.73
C GLY A 130 -2.63 -14.18 -3.00
N GLN A 131 -2.60 -13.55 -4.17
CA GLN A 131 -3.65 -12.60 -4.60
C GLN A 131 -5.00 -13.31 -4.71
N LYS A 132 -5.03 -14.53 -5.27
CA LYS A 132 -6.26 -15.32 -5.37
C LYS A 132 -6.86 -15.62 -4.01
N LYS A 133 -6.06 -16.04 -3.04
CA LYS A 133 -6.52 -16.30 -1.67
C LYS A 133 -7.08 -15.04 -1.01
N LEU A 134 -6.41 -13.87 -1.20
CA LEU A 134 -6.92 -12.59 -0.71
C LEU A 134 -8.27 -12.26 -1.34
N LEU A 135 -8.39 -12.37 -2.67
CA LEU A 135 -9.63 -12.10 -3.40
C LEU A 135 -10.77 -13.00 -2.91
N ASP A 136 -10.51 -14.31 -2.79
CA ASP A 136 -11.49 -15.30 -2.31
C ASP A 136 -11.94 -14.97 -0.87
N SER A 137 -11.01 -14.51 -0.01
CA SER A 137 -11.29 -14.15 1.39
C SER A 137 -12.15 -12.88 1.53
N LEU A 138 -12.04 -11.95 0.57
CA LEU A 138 -12.76 -10.67 0.58
C LEU A 138 -14.04 -10.70 -0.27
N LYS A 139 -14.32 -11.81 -0.95
CA LYS A 139 -15.48 -11.93 -1.82
C LYS A 139 -16.78 -11.71 -1.04
N GLY A 140 -17.59 -10.76 -1.52
CA GLY A 140 -18.88 -10.40 -0.90
C GLY A 140 -18.77 -9.53 0.36
N SER A 141 -17.56 -9.12 0.76
CA SER A 141 -17.38 -8.23 1.92
C SER A 141 -17.29 -6.74 1.57
N SER A 142 -17.21 -6.41 0.29
CA SER A 142 -17.11 -5.03 -0.19
C SER A 142 -17.61 -4.92 -1.63
N ASP A 143 -18.15 -3.75 -2.00
CA ASP A 143 -18.61 -3.47 -3.37
C ASP A 143 -17.42 -3.31 -4.33
N HIS A 144 -16.31 -2.76 -3.84
CA HIS A 144 -15.11 -2.51 -4.62
C HIS A 144 -13.87 -3.12 -3.98
N LEU A 145 -13.18 -4.01 -4.70
CA LEU A 145 -11.88 -4.55 -4.33
C LEU A 145 -10.81 -3.95 -5.24
N ILE A 146 -10.09 -2.96 -4.75
CA ILE A 146 -9.12 -2.18 -5.51
C ILE A 146 -7.71 -2.64 -5.14
N TYR A 147 -6.95 -3.03 -6.16
CA TYR A 147 -5.52 -3.31 -6.05
C TYR A 147 -4.75 -2.10 -6.57
N LEU A 148 -4.24 -1.28 -5.64
CA LEU A 148 -3.31 -0.20 -5.93
C LEU A 148 -1.91 -0.82 -6.02
N SER A 149 -1.42 -0.96 -7.25
CA SER A 149 -0.12 -1.59 -7.53
C SER A 149 1.00 -0.89 -6.79
N ASP A 150 2.10 -1.61 -6.55
CA ASP A 150 3.25 -1.03 -5.88
C ASP A 150 3.87 0.10 -6.72
N THR A 151 4.47 1.05 -6.05
CA THR A 151 5.20 2.13 -6.71
C THR A 151 6.50 1.61 -7.32
N PRO A 152 6.99 2.22 -8.42
CA PRO A 152 8.31 1.93 -8.95
C PRO A 152 9.36 2.02 -7.84
N ARG A 153 10.28 1.06 -7.81
CA ARG A 153 11.30 0.99 -6.75
C ARG A 153 12.55 1.75 -7.16
N PRO A 154 13.04 2.71 -6.38
CA PRO A 154 14.38 3.26 -6.60
C PRO A 154 15.45 2.19 -6.30
N LEU A 155 16.56 2.23 -7.04
CA LEU A 155 17.65 1.26 -6.88
C LEU A 155 18.55 1.55 -5.67
N ARG A 156 18.32 2.69 -5.00
CA ARG A 156 19.10 3.18 -3.85
C ARG A 156 18.22 4.02 -2.92
N ASP A 157 18.73 4.28 -1.73
CA ASP A 157 18.10 5.25 -0.81
C ASP A 157 18.17 6.66 -1.39
N ILE A 158 17.02 7.23 -1.75
CA ILE A 158 16.95 8.49 -2.48
C ILE A 158 17.47 9.68 -1.66
N PRO A 159 17.12 9.84 -0.37
CA PRO A 159 17.67 10.93 0.43
C PRO A 159 19.20 10.90 0.54
N SER A 160 19.78 9.72 0.74
CA SER A 160 21.23 9.54 0.80
C SER A 160 21.91 9.83 -0.54
N CYS A 161 21.27 9.42 -1.64
CA CYS A 161 21.76 9.72 -2.99
C CYS A 161 21.79 11.23 -3.23
N LEU A 162 20.67 11.93 -2.98
CA LEU A 162 20.54 13.37 -3.19
C LEU A 162 21.45 14.20 -2.28
N ALA A 163 21.89 13.64 -1.16
CA ALA A 163 22.85 14.30 -0.28
C ALA A 163 24.31 14.25 -0.81
N SER A 164 24.62 13.33 -1.73
CA SER A 164 25.98 13.06 -2.19
C SER A 164 26.18 13.17 -3.70
N GLU A 165 25.10 13.17 -4.49
CA GLU A 165 25.15 13.13 -5.94
C GLU A 165 24.16 14.12 -6.59
N ASP A 166 24.38 14.40 -7.88
CA ASP A 166 23.41 15.12 -8.69
C ASP A 166 22.09 14.33 -8.80
N SER A 167 20.97 15.05 -8.78
CA SER A 167 19.62 14.44 -8.75
C SER A 167 19.34 13.52 -9.94
N THR A 168 19.90 13.80 -11.11
CA THR A 168 19.74 12.95 -12.30
C THR A 168 20.38 11.56 -12.13
N ARG A 169 21.42 11.45 -11.32
CA ARG A 169 22.11 10.19 -10.99
C ARG A 169 21.32 9.35 -9.98
N CYS A 170 20.35 9.96 -9.32
CA CYS A 170 19.47 9.29 -8.37
C CYS A 170 18.18 8.74 -9.02
N ASN A 171 17.96 9.01 -10.30
CA ASN A 171 16.83 8.49 -11.04
C ASN A 171 16.91 6.97 -11.23
N SER A 172 15.76 6.30 -11.30
CA SER A 172 15.65 4.87 -11.58
C SER A 172 14.98 4.63 -12.93
N THR A 173 15.25 3.46 -13.51
CA THR A 173 14.53 2.95 -14.69
C THR A 173 13.67 1.75 -14.35
N GLU A 174 13.72 1.28 -13.10
CA GLU A 174 12.94 0.14 -12.66
C GLU A 174 11.47 0.54 -12.46
N LYS A 175 10.60 -0.05 -13.29
CA LYS A 175 9.14 0.12 -13.20
C LYS A 175 8.53 -1.06 -12.46
N SER A 176 7.43 -0.81 -11.76
CA SER A 176 6.63 -1.89 -11.16
C SER A 176 6.13 -2.85 -12.25
N SER A 177 6.22 -4.15 -12.03
CA SER A 177 5.93 -5.16 -13.05
C SER A 177 5.13 -6.36 -12.56
N VAL A 178 4.39 -6.24 -11.46
CA VAL A 178 3.59 -7.38 -10.98
C VAL A 178 2.24 -7.42 -11.71
N SER A 179 1.98 -8.58 -12.31
CA SER A 179 0.66 -8.88 -12.83
C SER A 179 -0.36 -8.97 -11.69
N VAL A 180 -1.48 -8.26 -11.82
CA VAL A 180 -2.61 -8.38 -10.91
C VAL A 180 -3.62 -9.34 -11.53
N ILE A 181 -4.08 -10.32 -10.73
CA ILE A 181 -5.06 -11.31 -11.20
C ILE A 181 -6.41 -10.66 -11.49
N LYS A 182 -7.16 -11.27 -12.41
CA LYS A 182 -8.54 -10.87 -12.71
C LYS A 182 -9.42 -10.98 -11.45
N GLY A 183 -10.25 -9.97 -11.21
CA GLY A 183 -11.17 -9.89 -10.08
C GLY A 183 -10.93 -8.69 -9.16
N PHE A 184 -9.73 -8.09 -9.21
CA PHE A 184 -9.49 -6.77 -8.63
C PHE A 184 -9.73 -5.67 -9.67
N GLN A 185 -10.18 -4.50 -9.21
CA GLN A 185 -10.06 -3.24 -9.92
C GLN A 185 -8.64 -2.72 -9.72
N VAL A 186 -7.90 -2.48 -10.81
CA VAL A 186 -6.46 -2.19 -10.71
C VAL A 186 -6.19 -0.71 -10.93
N ILE A 187 -5.38 -0.14 -10.04
CA ILE A 187 -4.80 1.20 -10.19
C ILE A 187 -3.28 1.03 -10.26
N ASP A 188 -2.66 1.49 -11.35
CA ASP A 188 -1.21 1.51 -11.53
C ASP A 188 -0.68 2.94 -11.35
N PRO A 189 0.09 3.22 -10.28
CA PRO A 189 0.66 4.54 -10.04
C PRO A 189 1.95 4.79 -10.85
N THR A 190 2.44 3.82 -11.60
CA THR A 190 3.70 3.96 -12.37
C THR A 190 3.69 5.18 -13.29
N PRO A 191 2.62 5.48 -14.08
CA PRO A 191 2.60 6.65 -14.96
C PRO A 191 2.62 8.00 -14.21
N TRP A 192 2.27 8.01 -12.92
CA TRP A 192 2.29 9.23 -12.10
C TRP A 192 3.70 9.57 -11.61
N LEU A 193 4.57 8.57 -11.54
CA LEU A 193 5.93 8.69 -10.99
C LEU A 193 7.03 8.57 -12.05
N CYS A 194 6.70 8.02 -13.22
CA CYS A 194 7.69 7.67 -14.24
C CYS A 194 7.20 8.02 -15.65
N THR A 195 8.14 8.48 -16.46
CA THR A 195 8.00 8.57 -17.93
C THR A 195 8.95 7.55 -18.59
N SER A 196 10.04 8.00 -19.20
CA SER A 196 11.14 7.14 -19.65
C SER A 196 12.00 6.65 -18.47
N SER A 197 12.09 7.44 -17.41
CA SER A 197 12.71 7.11 -16.13
C SER A 197 11.81 7.52 -14.97
N CYS A 198 12.17 7.11 -13.77
CA CYS A 198 11.50 7.46 -12.52
C CYS A 198 12.38 8.47 -11.78
N PRO A 199 12.05 9.77 -11.82
CA PRO A 199 12.88 10.81 -11.22
C PRO A 199 12.93 10.71 -9.69
N ALA A 200 14.08 11.05 -9.11
CA ALA A 200 14.23 11.18 -7.66
C ALA A 200 13.51 12.43 -7.12
N ILE A 201 13.32 13.44 -7.99
CA ILE A 201 12.61 14.69 -7.68
C ILE A 201 11.54 14.92 -8.75
N ILE A 202 10.30 15.14 -8.32
CA ILE A 202 9.12 15.44 -9.16
C ILE A 202 8.52 16.73 -8.60
N ASP A 203 8.32 17.74 -9.46
CA ASP A 203 7.73 19.03 -9.09
C ASP A 203 8.36 19.64 -7.81
N SER A 204 9.68 19.60 -7.73
CA SER A 204 10.49 20.07 -6.59
C SER A 204 10.31 19.25 -5.29
N LEU A 205 9.62 18.12 -5.33
CA LEU A 205 9.43 17.21 -4.20
C LEU A 205 10.35 16.00 -4.32
N VAL A 206 10.95 15.58 -3.22
CA VAL A 206 11.68 14.31 -3.14
C VAL A 206 10.67 13.18 -3.25
N ALA A 207 10.75 12.38 -4.31
CA ALA A 207 9.76 11.36 -4.62
C ALA A 207 9.69 10.25 -3.57
N TYR A 208 10.83 9.81 -3.03
CA TYR A 208 10.92 8.71 -2.08
C TYR A 208 11.58 9.15 -0.76
N ARG A 209 11.08 8.62 0.35
CA ARG A 209 11.63 8.87 1.69
C ARG A 209 12.78 7.92 2.08
N ASP A 210 12.92 6.83 1.33
CA ASP A 210 13.93 5.79 1.50
C ASP A 210 14.15 5.02 0.18
N ALA A 211 14.63 3.78 0.24
CA ALA A 211 14.91 2.94 -0.92
C ALA A 211 13.66 2.26 -1.54
N SER A 212 12.44 2.51 -1.04
CA SER A 212 11.24 1.83 -1.54
C SER A 212 9.94 2.61 -1.38
N HIS A 213 9.81 3.46 -0.35
CA HIS A 213 8.56 4.15 -0.06
C HIS A 213 8.54 5.57 -0.63
N ILE A 214 7.42 5.97 -1.24
CA ILE A 214 7.21 7.38 -1.60
C ILE A 214 7.16 8.24 -0.35
N SER A 215 7.55 9.51 -0.50
CA SER A 215 7.51 10.49 0.59
C SER A 215 6.06 10.90 0.91
N VAL A 216 5.84 11.41 2.13
CA VAL A 216 4.52 11.97 2.53
C VAL A 216 4.12 13.12 1.62
N ALA A 217 5.08 13.97 1.21
CA ALA A 217 4.83 15.07 0.29
C ALA A 217 4.41 14.55 -1.08
N MET A 218 5.09 13.52 -1.60
CA MET A 218 4.75 12.91 -2.87
C MET A 218 3.39 12.22 -2.82
N ALA A 219 3.08 11.46 -1.76
CA ALA A 219 1.77 10.83 -1.61
C ALA A 219 0.62 11.86 -1.66
N ARG A 220 0.79 13.02 -1.03
CA ARG A 220 -0.20 14.11 -1.09
C ARG A 220 -0.24 14.81 -2.45
N HIS A 221 0.90 14.97 -3.09
CA HIS A 221 0.99 15.55 -4.43
C HIS A 221 0.22 14.71 -5.46
N LEU A 222 0.25 13.38 -5.32
CA LEU A 222 -0.46 12.43 -6.18
C LEU A 222 -1.95 12.23 -5.81
N LEU A 223 -2.50 13.03 -4.89
CA LEU A 223 -3.91 12.91 -4.51
C LEU A 223 -4.88 13.13 -5.68
N PRO A 224 -4.69 14.13 -6.58
CA PRO A 224 -5.59 14.32 -7.71
C PRO A 224 -5.63 13.10 -8.65
N GLU A 225 -4.49 12.49 -8.96
CA GLU A 225 -4.40 11.30 -9.80
C GLU A 225 -5.06 10.10 -9.12
N LEU A 226 -4.83 9.95 -7.81
CA LEU A 226 -5.46 8.90 -7.02
C LEU A 226 -6.98 9.06 -6.98
N GLU A 227 -7.50 10.28 -6.76
CA GLU A 227 -8.93 10.58 -6.76
C GLU A 227 -9.56 10.23 -8.12
N VAL A 228 -8.96 10.67 -9.22
CA VAL A 228 -9.43 10.35 -10.57
C VAL A 228 -9.45 8.85 -10.80
N ALA A 229 -8.41 8.14 -10.38
CA ALA A 229 -8.33 6.69 -10.53
C ALA A 229 -9.38 5.96 -9.69
N LEU A 230 -9.60 6.38 -8.44
CA LEU A 230 -10.64 5.83 -7.56
C LEU A 230 -12.04 6.09 -8.12
N THR A 231 -12.30 7.29 -8.64
CA THR A 231 -13.59 7.64 -9.27
C THR A 231 -13.86 6.78 -10.52
N LYS A 232 -12.86 6.57 -11.38
CA LYS A 232 -12.97 5.66 -12.54
C LYS A 232 -13.27 4.21 -12.15
N ASN A 233 -12.89 3.81 -10.94
CA ASN A 233 -13.17 2.49 -10.38
C ASN A 233 -14.48 2.46 -9.54
N GLY A 234 -15.34 3.48 -9.67
CA GLY A 234 -16.69 3.50 -9.11
C GLY A 234 -16.81 4.10 -7.69
N LEU A 235 -15.72 4.61 -7.11
CA LEU A 235 -15.78 5.38 -5.87
C LEU A 235 -16.07 6.85 -6.21
N PHE A 236 -16.90 7.51 -5.38
CA PHE A 236 -17.20 8.94 -5.55
C PHE A 236 -17.94 9.31 -6.84
N ALA A 237 -18.72 8.36 -7.42
CA ALA A 237 -19.58 8.61 -8.57
C ALA A 237 -20.88 9.32 -8.16
#